data_ea34ccdb02986a13839a77f57b643de8
#
_entry.id   ea34ccdb02986a13839a77f57b643de8
#
_cell.length_a   1.000
_cell.length_b   1.000
_cell.length_c   1.000
_cell.angle_alpha   90.00
_cell.angle_beta   90.00
_cell.angle_gamma   90.00
#
_symmetry.space_group_name_H-M   'P 1'
#
loop_
_entity.id
_entity.type
_entity.pdbx_description
1 polymer ?
#
loop_
_entity_poly.entity_id
_entity_poly.type
_entity_poly.pdbx_seq_one_letter_code
_entity_poly.pdbx_strand_id
1 'polypeptide(L)'
;MQNKRLIILLECAIFAAVAMVLSFIPLDIGSSFSISLGMIPMYVIAIRRGFWAAGFAGLLWGLLHFLTGKAYILMPSQAIIEYILAFSFIAFSGVFSKQVRSNLAANQLKKAIEWAWGTMIIGGLARYFWHYVAGVLF
;
A
#
# COMPACT_ATOMS: atom_id res chain seq x y z
N MET A 1 -25.93 1.61 6.81
CA MET A 1 -25.25 0.82 5.77
C MET A 1 -24.44 1.68 4.80
N GLN A 2 -25.08 2.68 4.17
CA GLN A 2 -24.38 3.61 3.30
C GLN A 2 -23.27 4.37 4.03
N ASN A 3 -23.50 4.74 5.29
CA ASN A 3 -22.54 5.46 6.12
C ASN A 3 -21.25 4.66 6.32
N LYS A 4 -21.34 3.34 6.44
CA LYS A 4 -20.18 2.48 6.64
C LYS A 4 -19.26 2.48 5.42
N ARG A 5 -19.82 2.40 4.21
CA ARG A 5 -19.03 2.50 2.97
C ARG A 5 -18.37 3.86 2.84
N LEU A 6 -19.12 4.90 3.13
CA LEU A 6 -18.59 6.27 3.08
C LEU A 6 -17.41 6.45 4.05
N ILE A 7 -17.54 5.92 5.26
CA ILE A 7 -16.46 5.99 6.26
C ILE A 7 -15.22 5.26 5.74
N ILE A 8 -15.37 4.07 5.15
CA ILE A 8 -14.24 3.31 4.60
C ILE A 8 -13.57 4.08 3.46
N LEU A 9 -14.36 4.67 2.55
CA LEU A 9 -13.83 5.47 1.45
C LEU A 9 -13.08 6.70 1.95
N LEU A 10 -13.62 7.38 2.96
CA LEU A 10 -12.95 8.53 3.57
C LEU A 10 -11.64 8.13 4.25
N GLU A 11 -11.62 7.00 4.96
CA GLU A 11 -10.41 6.48 5.56
C GLU A 11 -9.36 6.17 4.49
N CYS A 12 -9.76 5.52 3.40
CA CYS A 12 -8.85 5.23 2.29
C CYS A 12 -8.25 6.50 1.71
N ALA A 13 -9.07 7.53 1.53
CA ALA A 13 -8.60 8.83 1.01
C ALA A 13 -7.60 9.49 1.98
N ILE A 14 -7.91 9.47 3.27
CA ILE A 14 -7.04 10.06 4.31
C ILE A 14 -5.71 9.30 4.36
N PHE A 15 -5.75 7.97 4.39
CA PHE A 15 -4.53 7.17 4.44
C PHE A 15 -3.69 7.33 3.17
N ALA A 16 -4.33 7.45 2.00
CA ALA A 16 -3.62 7.71 0.76
C ALA A 16 -2.93 9.08 0.79
N ALA A 17 -3.61 10.10 1.31
CA ALA A 17 -3.04 11.44 1.46
C ALA A 17 -1.85 11.44 2.42
N VAL A 18 -1.97 10.77 3.55
CA VAL A 18 -0.87 10.62 4.52
C VAL A 18 0.30 9.88 3.89
N ALA A 19 0.02 8.81 3.14
CA ALA A 19 1.05 8.05 2.44
C ALA A 19 1.79 8.95 1.43
N MET A 20 1.07 9.80 0.72
CA MET A 20 1.67 10.73 -0.23
C MET A 20 2.59 11.75 0.47
N VAL A 21 2.15 12.30 1.59
CA VAL A 21 2.96 13.22 2.38
C VAL A 21 4.24 12.53 2.87
N LEU A 22 4.12 11.33 3.38
CA LEU A 22 5.28 10.54 3.83
C LEU A 22 6.21 10.17 2.68
N SER A 23 5.66 10.04 1.47
CA SER A 23 6.46 9.72 0.27
C SER A 23 7.42 10.84 -0.12
N PHE A 24 7.20 12.08 0.34
CA PHE A 24 8.11 13.18 0.11
C PHE A 24 9.36 13.15 1.00
N ILE A 25 9.36 12.29 2.03
CA ILE A 25 10.52 12.12 2.90
C ILE A 25 11.48 11.12 2.23
N PRO A 26 12.69 11.56 1.81
CA PRO A 26 13.62 10.65 1.14
C PRO A 26 14.32 9.76 2.17
N LEU A 27 14.20 8.44 1.98
CA LEU A 27 14.95 7.44 2.73
C LEU A 27 15.64 6.52 1.73
N ASP A 28 16.62 7.07 1.04
CA ASP A 28 17.36 6.34 0.03
C ASP A 28 18.65 5.79 0.63
N ILE A 29 18.88 4.50 0.44
CA ILE A 29 20.13 3.84 0.82
C ILE A 29 20.86 3.47 -0.46
N GLY A 30 21.82 4.30 -0.84
CA GLY A 30 22.51 4.16 -2.13
C GLY A 30 21.60 4.55 -3.30
N SER A 31 22.03 4.21 -4.51
CA SER A 31 21.32 4.58 -5.74
C SER A 31 20.19 3.62 -6.11
N SER A 32 20.19 2.41 -5.53
CA SER A 32 19.30 1.34 -5.96
C SER A 32 18.24 0.94 -4.93
N PHE A 33 18.30 1.47 -3.72
CA PHE A 33 17.40 1.07 -2.65
C PHE A 33 16.76 2.28 -2.00
N SER A 34 15.44 2.32 -2.03
CA SER A 34 14.67 3.35 -1.34
C SER A 34 13.62 2.72 -0.45
N ILE A 35 13.41 3.31 0.73
CA ILE A 35 12.38 2.87 1.66
C ILE A 35 11.21 3.84 1.55
N SER A 36 10.03 3.31 1.28
CA SER A 36 8.82 4.12 1.17
C SER A 36 8.09 4.15 2.51
N LEU A 37 8.11 5.28 3.18
CA LEU A 37 7.34 5.49 4.41
C LEU A 37 5.84 5.46 4.15
N GLY A 38 5.41 5.71 2.92
CA GLY A 38 4.00 5.64 2.54
C GLY A 38 3.39 4.25 2.71
N MET A 39 4.20 3.20 2.75
CA MET A 39 3.69 1.85 3.00
C MET A 39 3.16 1.67 4.43
N ILE A 40 3.61 2.47 5.39
CA ILE A 40 3.13 2.36 6.77
C ILE A 40 1.62 2.63 6.87
N PRO A 41 1.08 3.76 6.37
CA PRO A 41 -0.37 3.97 6.33
C PRO A 41 -1.09 2.90 5.52
N MET A 42 -0.49 2.40 4.45
CA MET A 42 -1.10 1.35 3.63
C MET A 42 -1.28 0.05 4.42
N TYR A 43 -0.27 -0.35 5.19
CA TYR A 43 -0.39 -1.54 6.05
C TYR A 43 -1.46 -1.35 7.13
N VAL A 44 -1.56 -0.15 7.70
CA VAL A 44 -2.56 0.16 8.72
C VAL A 44 -3.97 0.01 8.14
N ILE A 45 -4.25 0.63 6.98
CA ILE A 45 -5.57 0.52 6.36
C ILE A 45 -5.87 -0.92 5.90
N ALA A 46 -4.85 -1.64 5.44
CA ALA A 46 -4.99 -3.04 5.04
C ALA A 46 -5.43 -3.91 6.22
N ILE A 47 -4.79 -3.76 7.36
CA ILE A 47 -5.13 -4.51 8.57
C ILE A 47 -6.51 -4.10 9.08
N ARG A 48 -6.80 -2.81 9.06
CA ARG A 48 -8.04 -2.26 9.59
C ARG A 48 -9.26 -2.61 8.74
N ARG A 49 -9.15 -2.54 7.41
CA ARG A 49 -10.29 -2.65 6.50
C ARG A 49 -10.23 -3.79 5.48
N GLY A 50 -9.07 -4.42 5.32
CA GLY A 50 -8.91 -5.61 4.50
C GLY A 50 -8.46 -5.35 3.07
N PHE A 51 -8.57 -6.39 2.25
CA PHE A 51 -8.02 -6.47 0.90
C PHE A 51 -8.52 -5.33 -0.01
N TRP A 52 -9.84 -5.16 -0.10
CA TRP A 52 -10.42 -4.21 -1.06
C TRP A 52 -10.12 -2.76 -0.69
N ALA A 53 -10.18 -2.43 0.60
CA ALA A 53 -9.86 -1.09 1.07
C ALA A 53 -8.38 -0.77 0.85
N ALA A 54 -7.49 -1.73 1.10
CA ALA A 54 -6.06 -1.55 0.86
C ALA A 54 -5.77 -1.33 -0.62
N GLY A 55 -6.42 -2.09 -1.50
CA GLY A 55 -6.28 -1.91 -2.94
C GLY A 55 -6.75 -0.54 -3.42
N PHE A 56 -7.88 -0.09 -2.92
CA PHE A 56 -8.42 1.23 -3.26
C PHE A 56 -7.52 2.35 -2.74
N ALA A 57 -7.07 2.26 -1.50
CA ALA A 57 -6.16 3.26 -0.92
C ALA A 57 -4.83 3.28 -1.69
N GLY A 58 -4.31 2.10 -2.05
CA GLY A 58 -3.09 2.00 -2.84
C GLY A 58 -3.25 2.65 -4.22
N LEU A 59 -4.36 2.40 -4.88
CA LEU A 59 -4.65 3.03 -6.17
C LEU A 59 -4.70 4.55 -6.05
N LEU A 60 -5.39 5.07 -5.03
CA LEU A 60 -5.44 6.50 -4.78
C LEU A 60 -4.03 7.07 -4.55
N TRP A 61 -3.22 6.39 -3.78
CA TRP A 61 -1.85 6.81 -3.52
C TRP A 61 -1.04 6.85 -4.82
N GLY A 62 -1.18 5.84 -5.68
CA GLY A 62 -0.53 5.83 -6.99
C GLY A 62 -0.97 7.00 -7.87
N LEU A 63 -2.27 7.29 -7.91
CA LEU A 63 -2.81 8.40 -8.67
C LEU A 63 -2.31 9.76 -8.14
N LEU A 64 -2.13 9.89 -6.83
CA LEU A 64 -1.59 11.11 -6.24
C LEU A 64 -0.16 11.41 -6.70
N HIS A 65 0.61 10.39 -7.07
CA HIS A 65 1.93 10.61 -7.65
C HIS A 65 1.86 11.40 -8.96
N PHE A 66 0.84 11.14 -9.78
CA PHE A 66 0.63 11.91 -11.00
C PHE A 66 0.21 13.35 -10.71
N LEU A 67 -0.72 13.52 -9.75
CA LEU A 67 -1.23 14.85 -9.41
C LEU A 67 -0.18 15.74 -8.76
N THR A 68 0.71 15.16 -7.97
CA THR A 68 1.76 15.94 -7.28
C THR A 68 3.02 16.12 -8.12
N GLY A 69 3.07 15.54 -9.32
CA GLY A 69 4.24 15.63 -10.18
C GLY A 69 5.41 14.76 -9.73
N LYS A 70 5.21 13.88 -8.75
CA LYS A 70 6.26 13.00 -8.25
C LYS A 70 6.45 11.76 -9.12
N ALA A 71 5.51 11.46 -10.00
CA ALA A 71 5.58 10.29 -10.87
C ALA A 71 6.69 10.45 -11.91
N TYR A 72 7.54 9.43 -12.01
CA TYR A 72 8.58 9.37 -13.03
C TYR A 72 8.05 8.56 -14.22
N ILE A 73 7.78 9.26 -15.33
CA ILE A 73 7.10 8.67 -16.48
C ILE A 73 8.08 8.62 -17.67
N LEU A 74 8.47 7.42 -18.07
CA LEU A 74 9.26 7.20 -19.27
C LEU A 74 8.36 6.98 -20.48
N MET A 75 7.28 6.20 -20.30
CA MET A 75 6.29 5.94 -21.33
C MET A 75 4.97 5.53 -20.67
N PRO A 76 3.82 5.60 -21.38
CA PRO A 76 2.52 5.31 -20.78
C PRO A 76 2.40 3.91 -20.15
N SER A 77 2.95 2.88 -20.80
CA SER A 77 2.87 1.51 -20.26
C SER A 77 3.67 1.35 -18.97
N GLN A 78 4.84 1.98 -18.89
CA GLN A 78 5.65 1.98 -17.67
C GLN A 78 4.89 2.67 -16.53
N ALA A 79 4.29 3.83 -16.81
CA ALA A 79 3.52 4.56 -15.79
C ALA A 79 2.34 3.74 -15.28
N ILE A 80 1.62 3.03 -16.14
CA ILE A 80 0.51 2.17 -15.75
C ILE A 80 1.01 1.05 -14.83
N ILE A 81 2.09 0.38 -15.21
CA ILE A 81 2.61 -0.73 -14.40
C ILE A 81 3.10 -0.24 -13.04
N GLU A 82 3.89 0.82 -13.00
CA GLU A 82 4.49 1.28 -11.74
C GLU A 82 3.50 1.97 -10.80
N TYR A 83 2.60 2.80 -11.33
CA TYR A 83 1.77 3.64 -10.48
C TYR A 83 0.33 3.17 -10.33
N ILE A 84 -0.15 2.35 -11.24
CA ILE A 84 -1.51 1.81 -11.12
C ILE A 84 -1.47 0.37 -10.64
N LEU A 85 -0.77 -0.52 -11.34
CA LEU A 85 -0.74 -1.94 -10.96
C LEU A 85 0.04 -2.16 -9.67
N ALA A 86 1.24 -1.63 -9.55
CA ALA A 86 2.08 -1.84 -8.37
C ALA A 86 1.41 -1.33 -7.09
N PHE A 87 0.83 -0.14 -7.15
CA PHE A 87 0.16 0.44 -5.99
C PHE A 87 -1.15 -0.28 -5.67
N SER A 88 -1.90 -0.73 -6.69
CA SER A 88 -3.12 -1.50 -6.46
C SER A 88 -2.84 -2.86 -5.83
N PHE A 89 -1.71 -3.48 -6.14
CA PHE A 89 -1.32 -4.77 -5.55
C PHE A 89 -0.97 -4.67 -4.07
N ILE A 90 -0.91 -3.46 -3.50
CA ILE A 90 -0.88 -3.28 -2.05
C ILE A 90 -2.10 -3.95 -1.38
N ALA A 91 -3.17 -4.19 -2.12
CA ALA A 91 -4.34 -4.94 -1.65
C ALA A 91 -3.95 -6.27 -0.99
N PHE A 92 -2.90 -6.93 -1.47
CA PHE A 92 -2.44 -8.19 -0.89
C PHE A 92 -1.98 -8.04 0.56
N SER A 93 -1.65 -6.83 1.00
CA SER A 93 -1.40 -6.56 2.42
C SER A 93 -2.61 -6.81 3.32
N GLY A 94 -3.81 -6.82 2.74
CA GLY A 94 -5.05 -7.07 3.48
C GLY A 94 -5.48 -8.53 3.53
N VAL A 95 -4.72 -9.45 2.91
CA VAL A 95 -5.09 -10.87 2.83
C VAL A 95 -5.24 -11.51 4.22
N PHE A 96 -4.38 -11.13 5.15
CA PHE A 96 -4.40 -11.67 6.52
C PHE A 96 -4.99 -10.70 7.54
N SER A 97 -5.71 -9.66 7.10
CA SER A 97 -6.25 -8.65 8.00
C SER A 97 -7.18 -9.25 9.05
N LYS A 98 -8.00 -10.24 8.66
CA LYS A 98 -8.93 -10.90 9.56
C LYS A 98 -8.19 -11.64 10.67
N GLN A 99 -7.11 -12.35 10.33
CA GLN A 99 -6.28 -13.06 11.29
C GLN A 99 -5.62 -12.10 12.29
N VAL A 100 -5.09 -10.98 11.80
CA VAL A 100 -4.50 -9.97 12.68
C VAL A 100 -5.54 -9.41 13.65
N ARG A 101 -6.70 -8.99 13.13
CA ARG A 101 -7.76 -8.42 13.96
C ARG A 101 -8.32 -9.42 14.95
N SER A 102 -8.53 -10.68 14.54
CA SER A 102 -9.04 -11.73 15.42
C SER A 102 -8.10 -12.00 16.59
N ASN A 103 -6.80 -12.07 16.32
CA ASN A 103 -5.81 -12.33 17.35
C ASN A 103 -5.66 -11.14 18.30
N LEU A 104 -5.77 -9.91 17.79
CA LEU A 104 -5.79 -8.72 18.65
C LEU A 104 -7.00 -8.71 19.57
N ALA A 105 -8.19 -9.04 19.04
CA ALA A 105 -9.42 -9.09 19.81
C ALA A 105 -9.38 -10.19 20.88
N ALA A 106 -8.71 -11.31 20.60
CA ALA A 106 -8.53 -12.42 21.53
C ALA A 106 -7.36 -12.22 22.51
N ASN A 107 -6.75 -11.03 22.52
CA ASN A 107 -5.63 -10.69 23.39
C ASN A 107 -4.38 -11.58 23.16
N GLN A 108 -4.23 -12.08 21.93
CA GLN A 108 -3.09 -12.89 21.52
C GLN A 108 -2.12 -12.05 20.69
N LEU A 109 -1.44 -11.15 21.35
CA LEU A 109 -0.58 -10.15 20.70
C LEU A 109 0.53 -10.79 19.86
N LYS A 110 1.15 -11.85 20.37
CA LYS A 110 2.24 -12.52 19.65
C LYS A 110 1.77 -13.07 18.30
N LYS A 111 0.62 -13.74 18.27
CA LYS A 111 0.06 -14.26 17.02
C LYS A 111 -0.36 -13.16 16.08
N ALA A 112 -0.92 -12.07 16.62
CA ALA A 112 -1.29 -10.90 15.81
C ALA A 112 -0.05 -10.31 15.13
N ILE A 113 1.06 -10.20 15.84
CA ILE A 113 2.32 -9.69 15.29
C ILE A 113 2.86 -10.62 14.20
N GLU A 114 2.78 -11.93 14.39
CA GLU A 114 3.22 -12.91 13.38
C GLU A 114 2.42 -12.75 12.09
N TRP A 115 1.09 -12.64 12.18
CA TRP A 115 0.24 -12.42 11.01
C TRP A 115 0.48 -11.05 10.38
N ALA A 116 0.77 -10.03 11.17
CA ALA A 116 1.11 -8.69 10.66
C ALA A 116 2.40 -8.73 9.85
N TRP A 117 3.42 -9.46 10.29
CA TRP A 117 4.64 -9.65 9.51
C TRP A 117 4.33 -10.32 8.16
N GLY A 118 3.48 -11.36 8.17
CA GLY A 118 3.04 -12.00 6.93
C GLY A 118 2.36 -11.03 5.98
N THR A 119 1.49 -10.18 6.51
CA THR A 119 0.81 -9.12 5.76
C THR A 119 1.82 -8.18 5.08
N MET A 120 2.80 -7.71 5.83
CA MET A 120 3.79 -6.77 5.31
C MET A 120 4.66 -7.42 4.23
N ILE A 121 5.08 -8.66 4.44
CA ILE A 121 5.91 -9.39 3.48
C ILE A 121 5.14 -9.59 2.18
N ILE A 122 3.91 -10.11 2.24
CA ILE A 122 3.11 -10.39 1.04
C ILE A 122 2.78 -9.09 0.29
N GLY A 123 2.35 -8.06 1.01
CA GLY A 123 2.03 -6.77 0.40
C GLY A 123 3.23 -6.13 -0.27
N GLY A 124 4.37 -6.15 0.40
CA GLY A 124 5.62 -5.62 -0.13
C GLY A 124 6.09 -6.37 -1.37
N LEU A 125 6.05 -7.71 -1.32
CA LEU A 125 6.46 -8.53 -2.47
C LEU A 125 5.53 -8.33 -3.66
N ALA A 126 4.22 -8.23 -3.44
CA ALA A 126 3.26 -8.01 -4.51
C ALA A 126 3.51 -6.67 -5.21
N ARG A 127 3.79 -5.62 -4.44
CA ARG A 127 4.12 -4.30 -4.98
C ARG A 127 5.44 -4.31 -5.72
N TYR A 128 6.49 -4.87 -5.13
CA TYR A 128 7.82 -4.91 -5.74
C TYR A 128 7.87 -5.79 -6.98
N PHE A 129 7.03 -6.79 -7.08
CA PHE A 129 6.91 -7.61 -8.29
C PHE A 129 6.66 -6.74 -9.54
N TRP A 130 5.73 -5.80 -9.43
CA TRP A 130 5.41 -4.92 -10.56
C TRP A 130 6.49 -3.89 -10.82
N HIS A 131 7.14 -3.39 -9.78
CA HIS A 131 8.29 -2.49 -9.98
C HIS A 131 9.46 -3.22 -10.64
N TYR A 132 9.67 -4.47 -10.26
CA TYR A 132 10.69 -5.32 -10.90
C TYR A 132 10.35 -5.55 -12.38
N VAL A 133 9.12 -5.90 -12.70
CA VAL A 133 8.66 -6.09 -14.08
C VAL A 133 8.89 -4.82 -14.90
N ALA A 134 8.51 -3.67 -14.37
CA ALA A 134 8.72 -2.39 -15.05
C ALA A 134 10.21 -2.13 -15.29
N GLY A 135 11.06 -2.42 -14.30
CA GLY A 135 12.49 -2.24 -14.42
C GLY A 135 13.15 -3.15 -15.46
N VAL A 136 12.62 -4.35 -15.65
CA VAL A 136 13.12 -5.29 -16.67
C VAL A 136 12.64 -4.89 -18.06
N LEU A 137 11.39 -4.43 -18.20
CA LEU A 137 10.81 -4.07 -19.50
C LEU A 137 11.27 -2.70 -20.00
N PHE A 138 11.61 -1.81 -19.12
CA PHE A 138 11.95 -0.42 -19.42
C PHE A 138 13.27 -0.03 -18.76
#